data_9786c10558099fc47090ef6e346a3377
#
_entry.id   9786c10558099fc47090ef6e346a3377
#
_cell.length_a   1.000
_cell.length_b   1.000
_cell.length_c   1.000
_cell.angle_alpha   90.00
_cell.angle_beta   90.00
_cell.angle_gamma   90.00
#
_symmetry.space_group_name_H-M   'P 1'
#
loop_
_entity.id
_entity.type
_entity.pdbx_description
1 polymer ?
#
loop_
_entity_poly.entity_id
_entity_poly.type
_entity_poly.pdbx_seq_one_letter_code
_entity_poly.pdbx_strand_id
1 'polypeptide(L)'
;ILDDLGYGLLNKDWCNAMLVAGSIYQAYRYYEFFSNSDLKGRCSVVTSYDPAERDLANDSADNNKTTEAKYKYDWAKRSFLDAGVRNAEEYEEWAKNIFVKQPAQMKLLIVVNKLLTGFDAPSATILYIDSEIKDHTLFQAVCRVNRLGEDIRDKDGNVIAKTHKEFGRIVSFKNLFNSIEDAVVKFNDGSGFEGLDDVDIEGLLSSAV
;
A
#
# COMPACT_ATOMS: atom_id res chain seq x y z
N ILE A 1 4.19 -7.03 10.34
CA ILE A 1 3.48 -7.48 9.10
C ILE A 1 3.38 -9.00 9.07
N LEU A 2 4.47 -9.73 9.20
CA LEU A 2 4.43 -11.21 9.18
C LEU A 2 3.64 -11.77 10.37
N ASP A 3 3.75 -11.17 11.56
CA ASP A 3 2.94 -11.54 12.71
C ASP A 3 1.43 -11.33 12.45
N ASP A 4 1.06 -10.22 11.81
CA ASP A 4 -0.32 -9.95 11.39
C ASP A 4 -0.82 -10.96 10.34
N LEU A 5 0.05 -11.48 9.49
CA LEU A 5 -0.28 -12.56 8.56
C LEU A 5 -0.54 -13.88 9.29
N GLY A 6 0.28 -14.19 10.31
CA GLY A 6 0.16 -15.44 11.07
C GLY A 6 -1.06 -15.48 11.97
N TYR A 7 -1.26 -14.46 12.78
CA TYR A 7 -2.23 -14.45 13.88
C TYR A 7 -3.20 -13.27 13.88
N GLY A 8 -2.96 -12.25 13.04
CA GLY A 8 -3.72 -11.01 13.03
C GLY A 8 -4.78 -10.92 11.93
N LEU A 9 -5.21 -9.67 11.67
CA LEU A 9 -6.22 -9.35 10.66
C LEU A 9 -5.78 -9.76 9.25
N LEU A 10 -4.49 -9.67 8.92
CA LEU A 10 -3.99 -9.99 7.59
C LEU A 10 -4.15 -11.47 7.22
N ASN A 11 -4.38 -12.34 8.19
CA ASN A 11 -4.71 -13.75 7.95
C ASN A 11 -6.12 -13.97 7.39
N LYS A 12 -7.03 -13.00 7.54
CA LYS A 12 -8.41 -13.13 7.06
C LYS A 12 -8.48 -12.96 5.54
N ASP A 13 -9.23 -13.79 4.84
CA ASP A 13 -9.31 -13.80 3.36
C ASP A 13 -9.83 -12.50 2.76
N TRP A 14 -10.67 -11.77 3.49
CA TRP A 14 -11.22 -10.47 3.08
C TRP A 14 -10.29 -9.29 3.35
N CYS A 15 -9.21 -9.48 4.11
CA CYS A 15 -8.29 -8.44 4.55
C CYS A 15 -7.01 -8.44 3.72
N ASN A 16 -6.57 -7.27 3.33
CA ASN A 16 -5.23 -7.02 2.83
C ASN A 16 -4.67 -5.69 3.36
N ALA A 17 -3.41 -5.43 3.09
CA ALA A 17 -2.68 -4.31 3.64
C ALA A 17 -1.93 -3.51 2.58
N MET A 18 -1.75 -2.22 2.83
CA MET A 18 -0.82 -1.36 2.09
C MET A 18 0.39 -1.05 2.96
N LEU A 19 1.59 -1.04 2.37
CA LEU A 19 2.84 -0.58 2.99
C LEU A 19 3.37 0.62 2.21
N VAL A 20 3.44 1.77 2.89
CA VAL A 20 4.00 3.00 2.32
C VAL A 20 5.49 3.07 2.65
N ALA A 21 6.33 2.96 1.63
CA ALA A 21 7.78 3.07 1.72
C ALA A 21 8.25 4.51 1.45
N GLY A 22 9.38 4.90 2.03
CA GLY A 22 9.94 6.24 1.91
C GLY A 22 10.63 6.52 0.57
N SER A 23 10.99 5.47 -0.18
CA SER A 23 11.62 5.60 -1.50
C SER A 23 11.33 4.39 -2.39
N ILE A 24 11.55 4.55 -3.70
CA ILE A 24 11.42 3.45 -4.68
C ILE A 24 12.43 2.33 -4.37
N TYR A 25 13.65 2.67 -3.99
CA TYR A 25 14.65 1.69 -3.60
C TYR A 25 14.19 0.88 -2.37
N GLN A 26 13.72 1.57 -1.34
CA GLN A 26 13.19 0.92 -0.14
C GLN A 26 11.97 0.04 -0.45
N ALA A 27 11.08 0.47 -1.34
CA ALA A 27 9.93 -0.32 -1.76
C ALA A 27 10.35 -1.66 -2.39
N TYR A 28 11.36 -1.65 -3.27
CA TYR A 28 11.89 -2.89 -3.84
C TYR A 28 12.66 -3.74 -2.83
N ARG A 29 13.32 -3.14 -1.83
CA ARG A 29 13.92 -3.88 -0.71
C ARG A 29 12.86 -4.62 0.11
N TYR A 30 11.73 -3.98 0.37
CA TYR A 30 10.59 -4.64 1.01
C TYR A 30 10.01 -5.74 0.13
N TYR A 31 9.87 -5.49 -1.16
CA TYR A 31 9.37 -6.50 -2.09
C TYR A 31 10.27 -7.73 -2.13
N GLU A 32 11.60 -7.55 -2.20
CA GLU A 32 12.57 -8.64 -2.09
C GLU A 32 12.38 -9.42 -0.78
N PHE A 33 12.32 -8.74 0.35
CA PHE A 33 12.17 -9.36 1.66
C PHE A 33 10.88 -10.19 1.73
N PHE A 34 9.74 -9.59 1.38
CA PHE A 34 8.45 -10.27 1.48
C PHE A 34 8.27 -11.36 0.42
N SER A 35 8.88 -11.23 -0.75
CA SER A 35 8.88 -12.29 -1.77
C SER A 35 9.67 -13.52 -1.36
N ASN A 36 10.52 -13.42 -0.34
CA ASN A 36 11.28 -14.53 0.25
C ASN A 36 10.72 -14.98 1.62
N SER A 37 9.52 -14.54 1.99
CA SER A 37 8.82 -14.87 3.24
C SER A 37 7.51 -15.62 2.97
N ASP A 38 6.68 -15.77 3.99
CA ASP A 38 5.31 -16.33 3.90
C ASP A 38 4.37 -15.50 3.00
N LEU A 39 4.78 -14.31 2.59
CA LEU A 39 4.10 -13.47 1.60
C LEU A 39 4.55 -13.75 0.16
N LYS A 40 5.36 -14.77 -0.09
CA LYS A 40 5.78 -15.15 -1.44
C LYS A 40 4.56 -15.38 -2.34
N GLY A 41 4.53 -14.67 -3.48
CA GLY A 41 3.40 -14.69 -4.43
C GLY A 41 2.12 -13.98 -3.92
N ARG A 42 2.16 -13.38 -2.73
CA ARG A 42 1.04 -12.67 -2.10
C ARG A 42 1.35 -11.20 -1.80
N CYS A 43 2.44 -10.70 -2.29
CA CYS A 43 2.83 -9.28 -2.21
C CYS A 43 3.17 -8.73 -3.59
N SER A 44 3.00 -7.43 -3.76
CA SER A 44 3.36 -6.69 -4.96
C SER A 44 3.88 -5.31 -4.62
N VAL A 45 4.58 -4.67 -5.57
CA VAL A 45 5.17 -3.34 -5.40
C VAL A 45 4.75 -2.44 -6.56
N VAL A 46 4.07 -1.34 -6.28
CA VAL A 46 3.66 -0.36 -7.30
C VAL A 46 4.30 0.98 -7.01
N THR A 47 5.10 1.46 -7.95
CA THR A 47 5.81 2.74 -7.86
C THR A 47 5.64 3.54 -9.16
N SER A 48 6.15 4.76 -9.18
CA SER A 48 6.21 5.57 -10.41
C SER A 48 7.42 5.21 -11.29
N TYR A 49 8.22 4.23 -10.91
CA TYR A 49 9.41 3.83 -11.66
C TYR A 49 9.03 2.93 -12.84
N ASP A 50 9.42 3.35 -14.02
CA ASP A 50 9.34 2.56 -15.25
C ASP A 50 10.78 2.22 -15.69
N PRO A 51 11.18 0.93 -15.59
CA PRO A 51 12.56 0.53 -15.85
C PRO A 51 12.93 0.64 -17.32
N ALA A 52 13.89 1.50 -17.63
CA ALA A 52 14.44 1.69 -18.97
C ALA A 52 15.92 1.28 -19.02
N GLU A 53 16.37 0.74 -20.17
CA GLU A 53 17.78 0.32 -20.36
C GLU A 53 18.79 1.45 -20.14
N ARG A 54 18.40 2.70 -20.41
CA ARG A 54 19.22 3.89 -20.11
C ARG A 54 19.56 4.03 -18.62
N ASP A 55 18.79 3.44 -17.72
CA ASP A 55 19.04 3.48 -16.27
C ASP A 55 20.29 2.69 -15.90
N LEU A 56 20.70 1.75 -16.77
CA LEU A 56 21.89 0.93 -16.62
C LEU A 56 23.14 1.60 -17.27
N ALA A 57 22.92 2.52 -18.22
CA ALA A 57 23.99 3.10 -19.04
C ALA A 57 24.73 4.27 -18.35
N ASN A 58 24.17 4.89 -17.31
CA ASN A 58 24.77 6.03 -16.60
C ASN A 58 25.80 5.63 -15.53
N ASP A 59 26.58 4.62 -15.80
CA ASP A 59 27.34 3.79 -14.88
C ASP A 59 28.77 4.25 -14.62
N SER A 60 29.11 5.56 -14.64
CA SER A 60 30.52 5.90 -14.76
C SER A 60 31.15 6.73 -13.63
N ALA A 61 30.46 7.11 -12.54
CA ALA A 61 31.09 7.99 -11.56
C ALA A 61 30.88 7.67 -10.05
N ASP A 62 29.84 6.91 -9.69
CA ASP A 62 29.54 6.62 -8.27
C ASP A 62 29.03 5.18 -8.12
N ASN A 63 29.88 4.28 -7.65
CA ASN A 63 29.58 2.85 -7.51
C ASN A 63 28.29 2.57 -6.71
N ASN A 64 27.92 3.42 -5.72
CA ASN A 64 26.75 3.21 -4.91
C ASN A 64 25.44 3.55 -5.65
N LYS A 65 25.43 4.63 -6.47
CA LYS A 65 24.25 5.02 -7.27
C LYS A 65 23.98 4.04 -8.39
N THR A 66 25.01 3.54 -9.01
CA THR A 66 24.97 2.48 -10.01
C THR A 66 24.33 1.22 -9.46
N THR A 67 24.76 0.79 -8.28
CA THR A 67 24.22 -0.39 -7.61
C THR A 67 22.73 -0.23 -7.30
N GLU A 68 22.30 0.95 -6.83
CA GLU A 68 20.90 1.24 -6.54
C GLU A 68 20.04 1.28 -7.81
N ALA A 69 20.52 1.91 -8.88
CA ALA A 69 19.79 1.97 -10.16
C ALA A 69 19.60 0.58 -10.75
N LYS A 70 20.66 -0.20 -10.79
CA LYS A 70 20.60 -1.60 -11.25
C LYS A 70 19.68 -2.45 -10.39
N TYR A 71 19.74 -2.32 -9.07
CA TYR A 71 18.87 -3.04 -8.16
C TYR A 71 17.39 -2.76 -8.42
N LYS A 72 17.02 -1.48 -8.56
CA LYS A 72 15.63 -1.08 -8.88
C LYS A 72 15.19 -1.65 -10.24
N TYR A 73 16.06 -1.58 -11.24
CA TYR A 73 15.79 -2.12 -12.58
C TYR A 73 15.54 -3.63 -12.54
N ASP A 74 16.44 -4.39 -11.94
CA ASP A 74 16.36 -5.84 -11.89
C ASP A 74 15.11 -6.31 -11.16
N TRP A 75 14.78 -5.70 -10.03
CA TRP A 75 13.57 -6.04 -9.27
C TRP A 75 12.28 -5.59 -9.92
N ALA A 76 12.27 -4.45 -10.63
CA ALA A 76 11.12 -4.04 -11.43
C ALA A 76 10.86 -5.01 -12.58
N LYS A 77 11.89 -5.37 -13.34
CA LYS A 77 11.75 -6.37 -14.42
C LYS A 77 11.30 -7.74 -13.91
N ARG A 78 11.82 -8.16 -12.76
CA ARG A 78 11.40 -9.40 -12.13
C ARG A 78 9.92 -9.36 -11.73
N SER A 79 9.46 -8.27 -11.11
CA SER A 79 8.05 -8.14 -10.72
C SER A 79 7.09 -8.19 -11.92
N PHE A 80 7.48 -7.63 -13.08
CA PHE A 80 6.70 -7.71 -14.31
C PHE A 80 6.66 -9.14 -14.85
N LEU A 81 7.81 -9.82 -14.83
CA LEU A 81 7.89 -11.23 -15.27
C LEU A 81 7.03 -12.13 -14.38
N ASP A 82 7.10 -11.98 -13.06
CA ASP A 82 6.33 -12.76 -12.09
C ASP A 82 4.81 -12.54 -12.27
N ALA A 83 4.40 -11.33 -12.67
CA ALA A 83 3.01 -10.99 -12.99
C ALA A 83 2.56 -11.39 -14.41
N GLY A 84 3.49 -11.75 -15.29
CA GLY A 84 3.21 -12.07 -16.70
C GLY A 84 2.84 -10.84 -17.54
N VAL A 85 3.33 -9.65 -17.18
CA VAL A 85 3.07 -8.38 -17.87
C VAL A 85 4.34 -7.79 -18.47
N ARG A 86 4.20 -6.80 -19.38
CA ARG A 86 5.33 -6.31 -20.19
C ARG A 86 5.89 -4.97 -19.75
N ASN A 87 5.09 -4.14 -19.11
CA ASN A 87 5.43 -2.76 -18.76
C ASN A 87 4.81 -2.33 -17.41
N ALA A 88 5.20 -1.15 -16.94
CA ALA A 88 4.77 -0.62 -15.64
C ALA A 88 3.27 -0.32 -15.59
N GLU A 89 2.65 0.08 -16.70
CA GLU A 89 1.21 0.37 -16.75
C GLU A 89 0.38 -0.90 -16.64
N GLU A 90 0.71 -1.92 -17.44
CA GLU A 90 0.06 -3.25 -17.34
C GLU A 90 0.24 -3.86 -15.95
N TYR A 91 1.42 -3.68 -15.35
CA TYR A 91 1.72 -4.17 -14.01
C TYR A 91 0.88 -3.47 -12.94
N GLU A 92 0.76 -2.15 -13.00
CA GLU A 92 -0.06 -1.39 -12.08
C GLU A 92 -1.54 -1.80 -12.16
N GLU A 93 -2.08 -1.92 -13.37
CA GLU A 93 -3.46 -2.37 -13.59
C GLU A 93 -3.70 -3.79 -13.07
N TRP A 94 -2.76 -4.70 -13.33
CA TRP A 94 -2.78 -6.06 -12.79
C TRP A 94 -2.78 -6.04 -11.26
N ALA A 95 -1.84 -5.32 -10.64
CA ALA A 95 -1.69 -5.26 -9.20
C ALA A 95 -2.94 -4.67 -8.52
N LYS A 96 -3.49 -3.56 -9.05
CA LYS A 96 -4.73 -2.95 -8.56
C LYS A 96 -5.90 -3.92 -8.64
N ASN A 97 -6.05 -4.60 -9.76
CA ASN A 97 -7.16 -5.53 -9.97
C ASN A 97 -7.11 -6.72 -9.00
N ILE A 98 -5.94 -7.35 -8.83
CA ILE A 98 -5.78 -8.46 -7.89
C ILE A 98 -5.96 -7.98 -6.45
N PHE A 99 -5.37 -6.84 -6.08
CA PHE A 99 -5.46 -6.29 -4.73
C PHE A 99 -6.92 -6.03 -4.29
N VAL A 100 -7.74 -5.47 -5.19
CA VAL A 100 -9.15 -5.18 -4.87
C VAL A 100 -10.01 -6.42 -4.91
N LYS A 101 -9.87 -7.25 -5.96
CA LYS A 101 -10.81 -8.35 -6.22
C LYS A 101 -10.43 -9.66 -5.55
N GLN A 102 -9.17 -9.83 -5.17
CA GLN A 102 -8.65 -11.09 -4.64
C GLN A 102 -7.77 -10.85 -3.39
N PRO A 103 -8.33 -10.26 -2.31
CA PRO A 103 -7.56 -9.93 -1.10
C PRO A 103 -6.95 -11.14 -0.41
N ALA A 104 -7.48 -12.34 -0.64
CA ALA A 104 -6.86 -13.58 -0.18
C ALA A 104 -5.55 -13.88 -0.92
N GLN A 105 -5.45 -13.53 -2.21
CA GLN A 105 -4.29 -13.80 -3.04
C GLN A 105 -3.23 -12.70 -2.94
N MET A 106 -3.64 -11.43 -2.81
CA MET A 106 -2.71 -10.32 -2.61
C MET A 106 -2.90 -9.70 -1.24
N LYS A 107 -2.05 -10.06 -0.31
CA LYS A 107 -2.10 -9.65 1.08
C LYS A 107 -1.40 -8.32 1.34
N LEU A 108 -0.38 -8.00 0.56
CA LEU A 108 0.43 -6.80 0.78
C LEU A 108 0.70 -6.08 -0.54
N LEU A 109 0.30 -4.81 -0.61
CA LEU A 109 0.67 -3.90 -1.70
C LEU A 109 1.65 -2.86 -1.17
N ILE A 110 2.88 -2.89 -1.68
CA ILE A 110 3.94 -1.96 -1.32
C ILE A 110 3.89 -0.78 -2.29
N VAL A 111 3.82 0.42 -1.75
CA VAL A 111 3.72 1.66 -2.55
C VAL A 111 4.70 2.72 -2.04
N VAL A 112 4.99 3.73 -2.86
CA VAL A 112 5.69 4.93 -2.40
C VAL A 112 4.66 6.05 -2.25
N ASN A 113 4.47 6.89 -3.25
CA ASN A 113 3.41 7.92 -3.23
C ASN A 113 2.23 7.53 -4.12
N LYS A 114 2.45 6.61 -5.03
CA LYS A 114 1.45 6.13 -5.98
C LYS A 114 0.36 5.34 -5.26
N LEU A 115 -0.86 5.44 -5.72
CA LEU A 115 -2.04 4.78 -5.16
C LEU A 115 -2.46 5.24 -3.74
N LEU A 116 -1.76 6.17 -3.12
CA LEU A 116 -2.26 6.81 -1.89
C LEU A 116 -3.46 7.72 -2.17
N THR A 117 -3.55 8.22 -3.41
CA THR A 117 -4.66 9.06 -3.89
C THR A 117 -5.32 8.41 -5.10
N GLY A 118 -6.63 8.62 -5.26
CA GLY A 118 -7.36 8.20 -6.47
C GLY A 118 -7.58 6.69 -6.68
N PHE A 119 -7.03 5.82 -5.82
CA PHE A 119 -7.20 4.37 -5.92
C PHE A 119 -8.23 3.88 -4.90
N ASP A 120 -9.31 3.29 -5.35
CA ASP A 120 -10.34 2.72 -4.47
C ASP A 120 -10.03 1.26 -4.14
N ALA A 121 -9.86 0.97 -2.85
CA ALA A 121 -9.51 -0.35 -2.33
C ALA A 121 -10.29 -0.67 -1.04
N PRO A 122 -11.56 -1.06 -1.14
CA PRO A 122 -12.40 -1.37 0.04
C PRO A 122 -11.83 -2.49 0.91
N SER A 123 -11.11 -3.44 0.33
CA SER A 123 -10.43 -4.55 1.02
C SER A 123 -9.21 -4.12 1.84
N ALA A 124 -8.61 -2.95 1.55
CA ALA A 124 -7.46 -2.44 2.28
C ALA A 124 -7.86 -2.12 3.73
N THR A 125 -7.45 -2.95 4.66
CA THR A 125 -7.83 -2.86 6.08
C THR A 125 -6.68 -2.34 6.94
N ILE A 126 -5.43 -2.61 6.54
CA ILE A 126 -4.25 -2.21 7.31
C ILE A 126 -3.37 -1.30 6.45
N LEU A 127 -2.95 -0.19 7.03
CA LEU A 127 -1.98 0.73 6.45
C LEU A 127 -0.71 0.74 7.30
N TYR A 128 0.36 0.19 6.77
CA TYR A 128 1.70 0.30 7.35
C TYR A 128 2.41 1.51 6.74
N ILE A 129 3.00 2.37 7.57
CA ILE A 129 3.67 3.60 7.13
C ILE A 129 5.13 3.57 7.60
N ASP A 130 6.05 3.44 6.66
CA ASP A 130 7.49 3.65 6.86
C ASP A 130 8.01 4.77 5.93
N SER A 131 7.31 5.89 5.96
CA SER A 131 7.59 7.07 5.16
C SER A 131 7.24 8.33 5.96
N GLU A 132 7.92 9.43 5.68
CA GLU A 132 7.60 10.74 6.23
C GLU A 132 6.51 11.45 5.41
N ILE A 133 5.37 10.80 5.26
CA ILE A 133 4.21 11.43 4.63
C ILE A 133 3.55 12.43 5.59
N LYS A 134 3.04 13.53 5.07
CA LYS A 134 2.48 14.63 5.88
C LYS A 134 1.16 15.13 5.32
N ASP A 135 0.44 15.86 6.17
CA ASP A 135 -0.74 16.64 5.84
C ASP A 135 -1.76 15.89 4.95
N HIS A 136 -2.10 16.48 3.83
CA HIS A 136 -3.12 16.00 2.91
C HIS A 136 -2.87 14.56 2.41
N THR A 137 -1.62 14.21 2.11
CA THR A 137 -1.27 12.85 1.64
C THR A 137 -1.46 11.82 2.74
N LEU A 138 -1.08 12.15 3.98
CA LEU A 138 -1.30 11.29 5.14
C LEU A 138 -2.80 11.09 5.38
N PHE A 139 -3.57 12.18 5.39
CA PHE A 139 -5.02 12.11 5.57
C PHE A 139 -5.69 11.24 4.49
N GLN A 140 -5.34 11.42 3.22
CA GLN A 140 -5.87 10.61 2.14
C GLN A 140 -5.53 9.12 2.27
N ALA A 141 -4.31 8.80 2.74
CA ALA A 141 -3.90 7.42 2.99
C ALA A 141 -4.70 6.79 4.15
N VAL A 142 -4.95 7.55 5.23
CA VAL A 142 -5.79 7.14 6.35
C VAL A 142 -7.23 6.88 5.90
N CYS A 143 -7.85 7.83 5.20
CA CYS A 143 -9.19 7.67 4.66
C CYS A 143 -9.34 6.45 3.75
N ARG A 144 -8.25 6.02 3.11
CA ARG A 144 -8.25 4.84 2.23
C ARG A 144 -8.57 3.56 2.98
N VAL A 145 -7.98 3.37 4.15
CA VAL A 145 -8.19 2.17 4.97
C VAL A 145 -9.35 2.32 5.95
N ASN A 146 -9.83 3.54 6.20
CA ASN A 146 -10.94 3.80 7.13
C ASN A 146 -12.31 3.78 6.43
N ARG A 147 -12.45 3.10 5.31
CA ARG A 147 -13.75 2.85 4.67
C ARG A 147 -14.36 1.57 5.20
N LEU A 148 -15.67 1.55 5.35
CA LEU A 148 -16.44 0.32 5.61
C LEU A 148 -16.17 -0.68 4.48
N GLY A 149 -16.18 -1.96 4.82
CA GLY A 149 -16.00 -3.00 3.84
C GLY A 149 -17.25 -3.15 2.97
N GLU A 150 -17.03 -3.15 1.66
CA GLU A 150 -18.06 -3.49 0.69
C GLU A 150 -17.85 -4.91 0.20
N ASP A 151 -18.95 -5.65 -0.02
CA ASP A 151 -18.87 -6.98 -0.62
C ASP A 151 -18.25 -6.90 -2.00
N ILE A 152 -17.27 -7.77 -2.25
CA ILE A 152 -16.60 -7.85 -3.55
C ILE A 152 -17.54 -8.54 -4.52
N ARG A 153 -17.81 -7.90 -5.66
CA ARG A 153 -18.74 -8.38 -6.68
C ARG A 153 -18.01 -8.66 -7.99
N ASP A 154 -18.51 -9.64 -8.74
CA ASP A 154 -18.09 -9.91 -10.10
C ASP A 154 -18.69 -8.89 -11.09
N LYS A 155 -18.40 -9.09 -12.40
CA LYS A 155 -18.92 -8.22 -13.46
C LYS A 155 -20.45 -8.27 -13.61
N ASP A 156 -21.06 -9.34 -13.14
CA ASP A 156 -22.50 -9.59 -13.20
C ASP A 156 -23.23 -9.15 -11.93
N GLY A 157 -22.48 -8.58 -10.95
CA GLY A 157 -23.00 -8.05 -9.70
C GLY A 157 -23.13 -9.09 -8.58
N ASN A 158 -22.73 -10.35 -8.78
CA ASN A 158 -22.79 -11.39 -7.76
C ASN A 158 -21.72 -11.17 -6.71
N VAL A 159 -22.04 -11.38 -5.44
CA VAL A 159 -21.09 -11.31 -4.33
C VAL A 159 -20.14 -12.51 -4.40
N ILE A 160 -18.87 -12.24 -4.69
CA ILE A 160 -17.81 -13.26 -4.75
C ILE A 160 -16.99 -13.36 -3.45
N ALA A 161 -16.98 -12.29 -2.63
CA ALA A 161 -16.43 -12.31 -1.29
C ALA A 161 -17.17 -11.32 -0.39
N LYS A 162 -17.51 -11.75 0.83
CA LYS A 162 -18.06 -10.87 1.87
C LYS A 162 -16.93 -10.24 2.66
N THR A 163 -17.02 -8.94 2.90
CA THR A 163 -16.09 -8.24 3.77
C THR A 163 -16.73 -8.05 5.14
N HIS A 164 -15.95 -8.29 6.20
CA HIS A 164 -16.33 -8.05 7.59
C HIS A 164 -15.53 -6.89 8.17
N LYS A 165 -15.16 -5.96 7.32
CA LYS A 165 -14.36 -4.81 7.71
C LYS A 165 -15.23 -3.74 8.37
N GLU A 166 -15.01 -3.54 9.65
CA GLU A 166 -15.69 -2.54 10.48
C GLU A 166 -14.81 -1.30 10.71
N PHE A 167 -13.48 -1.44 10.59
CA PHE A 167 -12.50 -0.38 10.83
C PHE A 167 -11.25 -0.55 9.98
N GLY A 168 -10.46 0.51 9.86
CA GLY A 168 -9.10 0.50 9.33
C GLY A 168 -8.07 0.53 10.45
N ARG A 169 -6.95 -0.17 10.27
CA ARG A 169 -5.82 -0.15 11.21
C ARG A 169 -4.63 0.57 10.59
N ILE A 170 -4.03 1.49 11.36
CA ILE A 170 -2.81 2.19 10.95
C ILE A 170 -1.68 1.77 11.86
N VAL A 171 -0.55 1.40 11.25
CA VAL A 171 0.69 1.06 11.95
C VAL A 171 1.81 1.93 11.38
N SER A 172 2.32 2.86 12.18
CA SER A 172 3.41 3.73 11.78
C SER A 172 4.73 3.29 12.39
N PHE A 173 5.76 3.17 11.55
CA PHE A 173 7.15 2.96 11.96
C PHE A 173 7.93 4.28 12.10
N LYS A 174 7.27 5.39 11.84
CA LYS A 174 7.74 6.76 12.06
C LYS A 174 6.87 7.41 13.13
N ASN A 175 7.39 8.40 13.82
CA ASN A 175 6.61 9.15 14.83
C ASN A 175 5.63 10.10 14.11
N LEU A 176 4.54 9.55 13.53
CA LEU A 176 3.53 10.31 12.79
C LEU A 176 2.27 10.61 13.60
N PHE A 177 2.25 10.26 14.89
CA PHE A 177 1.05 10.35 15.70
C PHE A 177 0.49 11.78 15.74
N ASN A 178 1.32 12.75 16.11
CA ASN A 178 0.93 14.17 16.12
C ASN A 178 0.56 14.68 14.72
N SER A 179 1.22 14.16 13.68
CA SER A 179 0.93 14.54 12.30
C SER A 179 -0.41 13.99 11.81
N ILE A 180 -0.88 12.87 12.33
CA ILE A 180 -2.22 12.32 12.03
C ILE A 180 -3.29 13.17 12.71
N GLU A 181 -3.12 13.51 14.00
CA GLU A 181 -4.01 14.42 14.71
C GLU A 181 -4.08 15.79 14.01
N ASP A 182 -2.94 16.40 13.72
CA ASP A 182 -2.86 17.68 13.00
C ASP A 182 -3.53 17.62 11.62
N ALA A 183 -3.35 16.52 10.88
CA ALA A 183 -3.96 16.35 9.56
C ALA A 183 -5.49 16.23 9.66
N VAL A 184 -6.01 15.53 10.66
CA VAL A 184 -7.45 15.38 10.89
C VAL A 184 -8.05 16.71 11.34
N VAL A 185 -7.42 17.42 12.28
CA VAL A 185 -7.88 18.74 12.77
C VAL A 185 -7.90 19.76 11.64
N LYS A 186 -6.82 19.88 10.86
CA LYS A 186 -6.74 20.81 9.71
C LYS A 186 -7.80 20.53 8.66
N PHE A 187 -8.12 19.25 8.47
CA PHE A 187 -9.13 18.86 7.49
C PHE A 187 -10.55 19.21 7.98
N ASN A 188 -10.84 19.00 9.25
CA ASN A 188 -12.14 19.34 9.84
C ASN A 188 -12.36 20.86 9.93
N ASP A 189 -11.30 21.65 10.20
CA ASP A 189 -11.40 23.12 10.36
C ASP A 189 -11.55 23.89 9.02
N GLY A 190 -11.23 23.30 7.88
CA GLY A 190 -11.06 24.11 6.65
C GLY A 190 -11.80 23.67 5.41
N SER A 191 -12.44 22.51 5.35
CA SER A 191 -12.79 21.96 4.03
C SER A 191 -14.26 21.80 3.71
N GLY A 192 -15.19 22.10 4.61
CA GLY A 192 -16.63 21.99 4.30
C GLY A 192 -17.01 20.61 3.73
N PHE A 193 -16.33 19.55 4.14
CA PHE A 193 -16.72 18.19 3.84
C PHE A 193 -17.88 17.79 4.78
N GLU A 194 -19.08 18.14 4.39
CA GLU A 194 -20.30 17.58 4.96
C GLU A 194 -20.28 16.07 4.71
N GLY A 195 -20.02 15.28 5.73
CA GLY A 195 -20.10 13.82 5.65
C GLY A 195 -19.10 13.03 6.48
N LEU A 196 -18.24 13.69 7.27
CA LEU A 196 -17.40 13.05 8.29
C LEU A 196 -17.73 13.65 9.67
N ASP A 197 -19.01 13.74 9.98
CA ASP A 197 -19.45 13.94 11.36
C ASP A 197 -19.05 12.67 12.13
N ASP A 198 -18.24 12.84 13.18
CA ASP A 198 -17.77 11.81 14.10
C ASP A 198 -16.78 10.76 13.52
N VAL A 199 -15.62 11.20 13.04
CA VAL A 199 -14.45 10.33 13.07
C VAL A 199 -14.04 10.15 14.52
N ASP A 200 -14.35 9.00 15.10
CA ASP A 200 -13.90 8.63 16.44
C ASP A 200 -12.38 8.50 16.44
N ILE A 201 -11.71 9.63 16.77
CA ILE A 201 -10.26 9.75 16.81
C ILE A 201 -9.67 8.86 17.93
N GLU A 202 -10.40 8.66 19.02
CA GLU A 202 -9.95 7.78 20.12
C GLU A 202 -9.91 6.32 19.68
N GLY A 203 -10.85 5.86 18.85
CA GLY A 203 -10.82 4.52 18.26
C GLY A 203 -9.72 4.30 17.23
N LEU A 204 -9.29 5.37 16.52
CA LEU A 204 -8.17 5.32 15.56
C LEU A 204 -6.80 5.25 16.23
N LEU A 205 -6.68 5.70 17.46
CA LEU A 205 -5.42 5.98 18.16
C LEU A 205 -5.14 5.03 19.33
N SER A 206 -5.80 3.86 19.39
CA SER A 206 -5.41 2.86 20.38
C SER A 206 -3.96 2.44 20.12
N SER A 207 -3.04 3.01 20.93
CA SER A 207 -1.63 2.66 20.91
C SER A 207 -1.48 1.16 21.18
N ALA A 208 -0.86 0.44 20.26
CA ALA A 208 -0.27 -0.85 20.58
C ALA A 208 0.90 -0.59 21.55
N VAL A 209 0.69 -0.84 22.84
CA VAL A 209 1.73 -0.98 23.87
C VAL A 209 2.36 -2.35 23.69
#